data_5258dcd97c5af2facc8e087ca11374e2
#
_entry.id   5258dcd97c5af2facc8e087ca11374e2
#
_cell.length_a   1.000
_cell.length_b   1.000
_cell.length_c   1.000
_cell.angle_alpha   90.00
_cell.angle_beta   90.00
_cell.angle_gamma   90.00
#
_symmetry.space_group_name_H-M   'P 1'
#
loop_
_entity.id
_entity.type
_entity.pdbx_description
1 polymer ?
#
loop_
_entity_poly.entity_id
_entity_poly.type
_entity_poly.pdbx_seq_one_letter_code
_entity_poly.pdbx_strand_id
1 'polypeptide(L)'
;MRLHLAGIIPIANMKTDHENPLPEVPVDNGFSAIQKSVYECAMAGCSTIWIVANDDLIPLVRKTVGEWAYDPVYYARNYSKFYKEHRKEVPIYYVPIHPKDRDRRDSYGWSVIHGIHSAWRTSYRLSQWIVPQKYYISFPMGLFDVGQVREYRKEIKDKEKNFFFTHENKTVKDDLPLSFTMTGEDFKLCRRHINKKTSKEYLPPLP
;
A
#
# COMPACT_ATOMS: atom_id res chain seq x y z
N MET A 1 3.23 22.35 -5.76
CA MET A 1 4.01 21.26 -5.15
C MET A 1 3.35 19.94 -5.52
N ARG A 2 4.08 18.97 -6.08
CA ARG A 2 3.49 17.69 -6.52
C ARG A 2 3.20 16.82 -5.29
N LEU A 3 1.96 16.32 -5.14
CA LEU A 3 1.59 15.42 -4.05
C LEU A 3 2.43 14.15 -4.10
N HIS A 4 3.05 13.79 -2.99
CA HIS A 4 3.68 12.49 -2.82
C HIS A 4 2.66 11.52 -2.20
N LEU A 5 2.14 10.60 -3.01
CA LEU A 5 1.24 9.53 -2.63
C LEU A 5 2.05 8.25 -2.46
N ALA A 6 1.97 7.60 -1.31
CA ALA A 6 2.59 6.29 -1.09
C ALA A 6 1.52 5.20 -1.07
N GLY A 7 1.73 4.11 -1.83
CA GLY A 7 0.90 2.92 -1.78
C GLY A 7 1.31 2.02 -0.61
N ILE A 8 0.34 1.48 0.11
CA ILE A 8 0.55 0.53 1.21
C ILE A 8 -0.23 -0.73 0.90
N ILE A 9 0.46 -1.87 0.88
CA ILE A 9 -0.14 -3.18 0.59
C ILE A 9 0.11 -4.09 1.80
N PRO A 10 -0.88 -4.25 2.70
CA PRO A 10 -0.77 -5.13 3.85
C PRO A 10 -1.06 -6.57 3.44
N ILE A 11 -0.05 -7.43 3.50
CA ILE A 11 -0.17 -8.88 3.25
C ILE A 11 0.31 -9.73 4.42
N ALA A 12 0.74 -9.09 5.50
CA ALA A 12 1.09 -9.80 6.70
C ALA A 12 -0.15 -10.46 7.31
N ASN A 13 0.05 -11.67 7.83
CA ASN A 13 -1.00 -12.47 8.47
C ASN A 13 -2.13 -12.94 7.53
N MET A 14 -1.91 -12.88 6.22
CA MET A 14 -2.77 -13.61 5.30
C MET A 14 -2.48 -15.10 5.49
N LYS A 15 -3.23 -15.74 6.40
CA LYS A 15 -3.14 -17.18 6.63
C LYS A 15 -3.60 -17.91 5.38
N THR A 16 -2.83 -18.87 4.96
CA THR A 16 -3.17 -19.74 3.85
C THR A 16 -3.28 -21.15 4.37
N ASP A 17 -4.43 -21.75 4.17
CA ASP A 17 -4.64 -23.20 4.39
C ASP A 17 -4.21 -24.01 3.15
N HIS A 18 -3.59 -23.38 2.18
CA HIS A 18 -3.26 -23.97 0.89
C HIS A 18 -1.76 -23.90 0.57
N GLU A 19 -1.31 -24.76 -0.33
CA GLU A 19 0.08 -24.85 -0.76
C GLU A 19 0.65 -23.55 -1.36
N ASN A 20 -0.22 -22.64 -1.83
CA ASN A 20 0.19 -21.35 -2.34
C ASN A 20 -0.19 -20.23 -1.36
N PRO A 21 0.74 -19.32 -1.04
CA PRO A 21 0.41 -18.12 -0.27
C PRO A 21 -0.66 -17.29 -0.95
N LEU A 22 -1.68 -16.84 -0.20
CA LEU A 22 -2.80 -16.04 -0.73
C LEU A 22 -2.38 -14.87 -1.65
N PRO A 23 -1.31 -14.12 -1.37
CA PRO A 23 -0.87 -13.05 -2.27
C PRO A 23 -0.47 -13.52 -3.68
N GLU A 24 -0.07 -14.77 -3.82
CA GLU A 24 0.38 -15.37 -5.09
C GLU A 24 -0.74 -16.03 -5.89
N VAL A 25 -1.95 -16.09 -5.35
CA VAL A 25 -3.10 -16.68 -6.05
C VAL A 25 -3.34 -15.94 -7.36
N PRO A 26 -3.40 -16.65 -8.50
CA PRO A 26 -3.76 -16.05 -9.79
C PRO A 26 -5.18 -15.49 -9.73
N VAL A 27 -5.38 -14.26 -10.18
CA VAL A 27 -6.70 -13.61 -10.17
C VAL A 27 -7.25 -13.36 -11.56
N ASP A 28 -6.44 -12.91 -12.51
CA ASP A 28 -6.85 -12.67 -13.90
C ASP A 28 -5.61 -12.47 -14.79
N ASN A 29 -5.72 -12.90 -16.07
CA ASN A 29 -4.73 -12.62 -17.12
C ASN A 29 -3.26 -12.88 -16.73
N GLY A 30 -3.00 -13.85 -15.85
CA GLY A 30 -1.67 -14.20 -15.37
C GLY A 30 -1.13 -13.29 -14.26
N PHE A 31 -1.92 -12.36 -13.73
CA PHE A 31 -1.56 -11.60 -12.54
C PHE A 31 -1.88 -12.37 -11.26
N SER A 32 -0.98 -12.31 -10.31
CA SER A 32 -1.28 -12.70 -8.93
C SER A 32 -1.99 -11.57 -8.19
N ALA A 33 -2.66 -11.90 -7.09
CA ALA A 33 -3.36 -10.92 -6.25
C ALA A 33 -2.45 -9.77 -5.81
N ILE A 34 -1.18 -10.08 -5.46
CA ILE A 34 -0.20 -9.06 -5.09
C ILE A 34 0.21 -8.18 -6.27
N GLN A 35 0.42 -8.76 -7.45
CA GLN A 35 0.75 -7.99 -8.65
C GLN A 35 -0.39 -7.06 -9.04
N LYS A 36 -1.65 -7.51 -8.90
CA LYS A 36 -2.84 -6.67 -9.10
C LYS A 36 -2.83 -5.47 -8.16
N SER A 37 -2.51 -5.65 -6.87
CA SER A 37 -2.44 -4.55 -5.91
C SER A 37 -1.30 -3.57 -6.21
N VAL A 38 -0.17 -4.05 -6.68
CA VAL A 38 0.93 -3.19 -7.15
C VAL A 38 0.50 -2.38 -8.37
N TYR A 39 -0.16 -3.02 -9.33
CA TYR A 39 -0.72 -2.35 -10.51
C TYR A 39 -1.76 -1.31 -10.14
N GLU A 40 -2.63 -1.62 -9.20
CA GLU A 40 -3.63 -0.70 -8.64
C GLU A 40 -2.97 0.54 -8.01
N CYS A 41 -1.95 0.37 -7.17
CA CYS A 41 -1.20 1.48 -6.59
C CYS A 41 -0.54 2.35 -7.68
N ALA A 42 0.00 1.75 -8.73
CA ALA A 42 0.57 2.47 -9.86
C ALA A 42 -0.51 3.26 -10.64
N MET A 43 -1.69 2.66 -10.86
CA MET A 43 -2.85 3.32 -11.46
C MET A 43 -3.36 4.50 -10.62
N ALA A 44 -3.40 4.37 -9.31
CA ALA A 44 -3.70 5.47 -8.38
C ALA A 44 -2.68 6.61 -8.47
N GLY A 45 -1.49 6.33 -9.00
CA GLY A 45 -0.40 7.28 -9.19
C GLY A 45 0.45 7.47 -7.95
N CYS A 46 0.63 6.40 -7.20
CA CYS A 46 1.62 6.35 -6.12
C CYS A 46 3.02 6.65 -6.64
N SER A 47 3.81 7.32 -5.82
CA SER A 47 5.21 7.62 -6.11
C SER A 47 6.15 6.57 -5.53
N THR A 48 5.70 5.84 -4.53
CA THR A 48 6.38 4.71 -3.89
C THR A 48 5.34 3.67 -3.48
N ILE A 49 5.72 2.40 -3.40
CA ILE A 49 4.86 1.31 -2.95
C ILE A 49 5.55 0.59 -1.79
N TRP A 50 4.82 0.29 -0.73
CA TRP A 50 5.31 -0.33 0.50
C TRP A 50 4.49 -1.59 0.78
N ILE A 51 5.13 -2.75 0.67
CA ILE A 51 4.50 -4.05 0.90
C ILE A 51 4.86 -4.50 2.32
N VAL A 52 3.84 -4.66 3.16
CA VAL A 52 4.00 -5.09 4.55
C VAL A 52 3.73 -6.59 4.62
N ALA A 53 4.77 -7.36 4.88
CA ALA A 53 4.72 -8.81 4.87
C ALA A 53 5.45 -9.41 6.07
N ASN A 54 5.15 -10.67 6.38
CA ASN A 54 6.00 -11.44 7.28
C ASN A 54 7.38 -11.60 6.65
N ASP A 55 8.43 -11.61 7.46
CA ASP A 55 9.82 -11.68 7.02
C ASP A 55 10.13 -12.93 6.18
N ASP A 56 9.50 -14.07 6.49
CA ASP A 56 9.62 -15.32 5.74
C ASP A 56 8.93 -15.27 4.36
N LEU A 57 7.88 -14.45 4.20
CA LEU A 57 7.15 -14.31 2.95
C LEU A 57 7.81 -13.31 1.97
N ILE A 58 8.59 -12.37 2.48
CA ILE A 58 9.22 -11.30 1.68
C ILE A 58 10.05 -11.84 0.50
N PRO A 59 10.91 -12.86 0.64
CA PRO A 59 11.70 -13.33 -0.49
C PRO A 59 10.84 -13.84 -1.66
N LEU A 60 9.73 -14.52 -1.36
CA LEU A 60 8.79 -15.01 -2.36
C LEU A 60 8.08 -13.86 -3.07
N VAL A 61 7.50 -12.95 -2.30
CA VAL A 61 6.80 -11.78 -2.85
C VAL A 61 7.73 -10.91 -3.68
N ARG A 62 8.97 -10.71 -3.23
CA ARG A 62 9.98 -9.96 -3.97
C ARG A 62 10.35 -10.62 -5.31
N LYS A 63 10.39 -11.95 -5.35
CA LYS A 63 10.63 -12.70 -6.59
C LYS A 63 9.48 -12.50 -7.59
N THR A 64 8.25 -12.47 -7.11
CA THR A 64 7.04 -12.34 -7.94
C THR A 64 6.83 -10.92 -8.44
N VAL A 65 7.05 -9.93 -7.57
CA VAL A 65 6.73 -8.52 -7.84
C VAL A 65 7.92 -7.72 -8.36
N GLY A 66 9.13 -8.00 -7.86
CA GLY A 66 10.32 -7.22 -8.18
C GLY A 66 10.49 -5.96 -7.33
N GLU A 67 11.34 -5.05 -7.77
CA GLU A 67 11.72 -3.85 -7.01
C GLU A 67 11.13 -2.55 -7.60
N TRP A 68 10.52 -2.65 -8.77
CA TRP A 68 10.01 -1.51 -9.53
C TRP A 68 8.72 -1.84 -10.23
N ALA A 69 7.81 -0.89 -10.27
CA ALA A 69 6.63 -0.92 -11.13
C ALA A 69 6.63 0.31 -12.04
N TYR A 70 5.98 0.21 -13.20
CA TYR A 70 5.82 1.35 -14.09
C TYR A 70 4.44 1.98 -13.88
N ASP A 71 4.36 3.32 -13.91
CA ASP A 71 3.08 4.03 -13.90
C ASP A 71 2.35 3.81 -15.25
N PRO A 72 1.31 2.96 -15.30
CA PRO A 72 0.67 2.59 -16.57
C PRO A 72 -0.08 3.76 -17.20
N VAL A 73 -0.54 4.73 -16.41
CA VAL A 73 -1.20 5.93 -16.92
C VAL A 73 -0.20 6.85 -17.61
N TYR A 74 1.01 6.91 -17.11
CA TYR A 74 2.09 7.66 -17.76
C TYR A 74 2.52 6.99 -19.07
N TYR A 75 2.57 5.68 -19.08
CA TYR A 75 2.94 4.88 -20.25
C TYR A 75 1.92 4.97 -21.39
N ALA A 76 0.62 4.92 -21.04
CA ALA A 76 -0.47 4.99 -22.02
C ALA A 76 -0.63 6.38 -22.69
N ARG A 77 0.02 7.39 -22.15
CA ARG A 77 0.14 8.69 -22.81
C ARG A 77 1.19 8.59 -23.90
N ASN A 78 0.87 7.96 -25.01
CA ASN A 78 1.69 7.70 -26.19
C ASN A 78 2.31 8.97 -26.81
N TYR A 79 3.09 9.70 -26.05
CA TYR A 79 4.00 10.68 -26.60
C TYR A 79 5.27 9.94 -27.02
N SER A 80 5.29 9.49 -28.26
CA SER A 80 6.40 8.82 -28.94
C SER A 80 7.75 9.56 -28.89
N LYS A 81 7.83 10.66 -28.16
CA LYS A 81 9.01 11.52 -28.01
C LYS A 81 9.80 11.32 -26.72
N PHE A 82 9.30 10.50 -25.77
CA PHE A 82 10.05 10.27 -24.54
C PHE A 82 10.92 9.01 -24.68
N TYR A 83 12.21 9.19 -24.55
CA TYR A 83 13.18 8.11 -24.47
C TYR A 83 12.83 7.14 -23.33
N LYS A 84 13.32 5.89 -23.41
CA LYS A 84 13.13 4.88 -22.34
C LYS A 84 13.55 5.37 -20.96
N GLU A 85 14.47 6.31 -20.89
CA GLU A 85 15.00 6.97 -19.68
C GLU A 85 13.96 7.84 -18.93
N HIS A 86 12.87 8.21 -19.58
CA HIS A 86 11.80 9.01 -18.97
C HIS A 86 10.63 8.18 -18.41
N ARG A 87 10.81 6.86 -18.30
CA ARG A 87 9.83 5.99 -17.69
C ARG A 87 9.65 6.36 -16.21
N LYS A 88 8.42 6.62 -15.80
CA LYS A 88 8.13 6.85 -14.39
C LYS A 88 8.14 5.51 -13.67
N GLU A 89 9.25 5.17 -13.12
CA GLU A 89 9.42 4.03 -12.24
C GLU A 89 8.91 4.36 -10.85
N VAL A 90 8.20 3.40 -10.26
CA VAL A 90 7.67 3.48 -8.91
C VAL A 90 8.41 2.44 -8.07
N PRO A 91 9.29 2.85 -7.16
CA PRO A 91 10.05 1.92 -6.34
C PRO A 91 9.14 1.18 -5.36
N ILE A 92 9.46 -0.10 -5.14
CA ILE A 92 8.76 -1.00 -4.23
C ILE A 92 9.66 -1.30 -3.05
N TYR A 93 9.15 -1.04 -1.85
CA TYR A 93 9.83 -1.30 -0.59
C TYR A 93 9.12 -2.41 0.18
N TYR A 94 9.90 -3.28 0.79
CA TYR A 94 9.41 -4.40 1.59
C TYR A 94 9.60 -4.09 3.06
N VAL A 95 8.50 -4.14 3.81
CA VAL A 95 8.46 -3.84 5.24
C VAL A 95 8.21 -5.13 6.01
N PRO A 96 9.24 -5.69 6.65
CA PRO A 96 9.09 -6.93 7.38
C PRO A 96 8.31 -6.74 8.68
N ILE A 97 7.47 -7.72 9.01
CA ILE A 97 6.93 -7.89 10.35
C ILE A 97 7.77 -8.95 11.06
N HIS A 98 8.38 -8.53 12.15
CA HIS A 98 9.23 -9.41 12.94
C HIS A 98 8.40 -10.54 13.58
N PRO A 99 8.92 -11.80 13.70
CA PRO A 99 8.20 -12.94 14.29
C PRO A 99 7.57 -12.65 15.65
N LYS A 100 8.24 -11.86 16.49
CA LYS A 100 7.72 -11.42 17.82
C LYS A 100 6.42 -10.62 17.76
N ASP A 101 6.13 -10.02 16.62
CA ASP A 101 4.98 -9.14 16.43
C ASP A 101 3.82 -9.84 15.71
N ARG A 102 4.04 -11.03 15.13
CA ARG A 102 3.03 -11.75 14.36
C ARG A 102 1.80 -12.11 15.19
N ASP A 103 2.00 -12.65 16.39
CA ASP A 103 0.90 -13.11 17.25
C ASP A 103 0.19 -11.95 17.97
N ARG A 104 0.91 -10.85 18.19
CA ARG A 104 0.40 -9.72 18.99
C ARG A 104 -0.29 -8.65 18.17
N ARG A 105 -0.06 -8.63 16.87
CA ARG A 105 -0.44 -7.54 15.97
C ARG A 105 -1.05 -8.08 14.69
N ASP A 106 -1.89 -9.08 14.84
CA ASP A 106 -2.54 -9.81 13.78
C ASP A 106 -3.80 -9.09 13.31
N SER A 107 -3.61 -7.91 12.70
CA SER A 107 -4.72 -7.21 12.05
C SER A 107 -4.25 -6.41 10.84
N TYR A 108 -5.10 -6.33 9.83
CA TYR A 108 -4.86 -5.49 8.65
C TYR A 108 -4.65 -4.03 9.04
N GLY A 109 -5.46 -3.51 9.96
CA GLY A 109 -5.34 -2.13 10.43
C GLY A 109 -3.97 -1.83 11.03
N TRP A 110 -3.42 -2.77 11.81
CA TRP A 110 -2.09 -2.62 12.36
C TRP A 110 -1.02 -2.65 11.26
N SER A 111 -1.13 -3.59 10.31
CA SER A 111 -0.20 -3.70 9.17
C SER A 111 -0.21 -2.45 8.31
N VAL A 112 -1.39 -1.85 8.09
CA VAL A 112 -1.53 -0.56 7.40
C VAL A 112 -0.77 0.54 8.14
N ILE A 113 -0.99 0.68 9.45
CA ILE A 113 -0.33 1.72 10.25
C ILE A 113 1.19 1.49 10.31
N HIS A 114 1.63 0.24 10.42
CA HIS A 114 3.05 -0.11 10.40
C HIS A 114 3.70 0.26 9.05
N GLY A 115 3.04 -0.06 7.94
CA GLY A 115 3.49 0.32 6.61
C GLY A 115 3.59 1.83 6.42
N ILE A 116 2.55 2.57 6.82
CA ILE A 116 2.53 4.04 6.77
C ILE A 116 3.65 4.62 7.63
N HIS A 117 3.83 4.10 8.85
CA HIS A 117 4.90 4.55 9.75
C HIS A 117 6.29 4.32 9.15
N SER A 118 6.50 3.15 8.54
CA SER A 118 7.77 2.81 7.89
C SER A 118 8.03 3.73 6.69
N ALA A 119 7.03 3.97 5.86
CA ALA A 119 7.12 4.90 4.73
C ALA A 119 7.43 6.32 5.19
N TRP A 120 6.71 6.81 6.18
CA TRP A 120 6.95 8.14 6.76
C TRP A 120 8.36 8.27 7.35
N ARG A 121 8.76 7.31 8.19
CA ARG A 121 10.03 7.34 8.90
C ARG A 121 11.23 7.28 7.95
N THR A 122 11.20 6.36 7.00
CA THR A 122 12.28 6.21 6.01
C THR A 122 12.40 7.47 5.16
N SER A 123 11.27 7.98 4.66
CA SER A 123 11.25 9.20 3.86
C SER A 123 11.75 10.41 4.66
N TYR A 124 11.32 10.57 5.90
CA TYR A 124 11.73 11.68 6.77
C TYR A 124 13.24 11.68 7.07
N ARG A 125 13.83 10.48 7.23
CA ARG A 125 15.28 10.34 7.45
C ARG A 125 16.10 10.68 6.21
N LEU A 126 15.55 10.43 5.02
CA LEU A 126 16.22 10.75 3.77
C LEU A 126 16.06 12.23 3.41
N SER A 127 14.85 12.75 3.43
CA SER A 127 14.54 14.14 3.16
C SER A 127 13.10 14.48 3.52
N GLN A 128 12.89 15.62 4.14
CA GLN A 128 11.54 16.12 4.44
C GLN A 128 10.69 16.36 3.18
N TRP A 129 11.31 16.62 2.04
CA TRP A 129 10.63 16.89 0.77
C TRP A 129 9.98 15.67 0.13
N ILE A 130 10.43 14.46 0.47
CA ILE A 130 9.90 13.19 -0.05
C ILE A 130 8.94 12.50 0.91
N VAL A 131 8.63 13.13 2.05
CA VAL A 131 7.67 12.57 3.01
C VAL A 131 6.29 12.48 2.36
N PRO A 132 5.66 11.29 2.37
CA PRO A 132 4.33 11.14 1.82
C PRO A 132 3.31 12.01 2.56
N GLN A 133 2.50 12.74 1.81
CA GLN A 133 1.43 13.57 2.35
C GLN A 133 0.12 12.79 2.46
N LYS A 134 -0.01 11.73 1.67
CA LYS A 134 -1.18 10.88 1.62
C LYS A 134 -0.77 9.44 1.30
N TYR A 135 -1.54 8.50 1.77
CA TYR A 135 -1.32 7.07 1.61
C TYR A 135 -2.51 6.45 0.90
N TYR A 136 -2.26 5.57 -0.06
CA TYR A 136 -3.25 4.76 -0.73
C TYR A 136 -3.12 3.33 -0.25
N ILE A 137 -4.16 2.76 0.32
CA ILE A 137 -4.17 1.42 0.87
C ILE A 137 -4.86 0.50 -0.13
N SER A 138 -4.16 -0.53 -0.59
CA SER A 138 -4.69 -1.56 -1.48
C SER A 138 -4.62 -2.93 -0.81
N PHE A 139 -5.72 -3.66 -0.88
CA PHE A 139 -5.81 -5.02 -0.34
C PHE A 139 -5.80 -6.03 -1.48
N PRO A 140 -4.89 -7.02 -1.48
CA PRO A 140 -4.83 -8.03 -2.55
C PRO A 140 -6.12 -8.82 -2.75
N MET A 141 -6.91 -9.00 -1.68
CA MET A 141 -8.19 -9.69 -1.73
C MET A 141 -9.34 -8.84 -2.28
N GLY A 142 -9.15 -7.54 -2.43
CA GLY A 142 -10.12 -6.63 -3.03
C GLY A 142 -10.09 -6.74 -4.55
N LEU A 143 -10.87 -7.66 -5.12
CA LEU A 143 -10.94 -7.87 -6.55
C LEU A 143 -11.98 -6.96 -7.18
N PHE A 144 -11.55 -5.98 -7.94
CA PHE A 144 -12.38 -5.07 -8.72
C PHE A 144 -11.63 -4.59 -9.98
N ASP A 145 -12.33 -3.96 -10.89
CA ASP A 145 -11.72 -3.40 -12.10
C ASP A 145 -10.76 -2.24 -11.74
N VAL A 146 -9.48 -2.48 -11.94
CA VAL A 146 -8.43 -1.49 -11.68
C VAL A 146 -8.53 -0.27 -12.62
N GLY A 147 -9.24 -0.39 -13.73
CA GLY A 147 -9.54 0.74 -14.62
C GLY A 147 -10.26 1.87 -13.91
N GLN A 148 -11.16 1.57 -12.98
CA GLN A 148 -11.87 2.54 -12.16
C GLN A 148 -10.91 3.42 -11.33
N VAL A 149 -9.80 2.86 -10.85
CA VAL A 149 -8.80 3.62 -10.08
C VAL A 149 -8.23 4.77 -10.92
N ARG A 150 -8.08 4.57 -12.23
CA ARG A 150 -7.62 5.61 -13.14
C ARG A 150 -8.63 6.76 -13.26
N GLU A 151 -9.91 6.44 -13.29
CA GLU A 151 -10.99 7.43 -13.39
C GLU A 151 -11.00 8.35 -12.17
N TYR A 152 -10.89 7.77 -10.97
CA TYR A 152 -10.89 8.50 -9.70
C TYR A 152 -9.49 8.99 -9.26
N ARG A 153 -8.50 8.96 -10.14
CA ARG A 153 -7.12 9.34 -9.80
C ARG A 153 -6.96 10.78 -9.30
N LYS A 154 -7.85 11.69 -9.69
CA LYS A 154 -7.84 13.09 -9.23
C LYS A 154 -8.34 13.18 -7.78
N GLU A 155 -9.42 12.52 -7.47
CA GLU A 155 -10.04 12.45 -6.15
C GLU A 155 -9.14 11.69 -5.16
N ILE A 156 -8.55 10.59 -5.59
CA ILE A 156 -7.54 9.84 -4.83
C ILE A 156 -6.37 10.76 -4.43
N LYS A 157 -5.98 11.68 -5.31
CA LYS A 157 -4.88 12.63 -5.08
C LYS A 157 -5.30 13.94 -4.41
N ASP A 158 -6.56 14.11 -4.07
CA ASP A 158 -6.98 15.25 -3.27
C ASP A 158 -6.24 15.21 -1.92
N LYS A 159 -5.65 16.34 -1.53
CA LYS A 159 -4.81 16.42 -0.32
C LYS A 159 -5.61 16.48 0.96
N GLU A 160 -6.81 17.02 0.89
CA GLU A 160 -7.60 17.38 2.07
C GLU A 160 -8.60 16.27 2.43
N LYS A 161 -9.02 15.48 1.45
CA LYS A 161 -10.09 14.50 1.63
C LYS A 161 -9.60 13.08 1.48
N ASN A 162 -10.07 12.20 2.33
CA ASN A 162 -9.92 10.77 2.14
C ASN A 162 -10.88 10.28 1.06
N PHE A 163 -10.42 9.30 0.30
CA PHE A 163 -11.21 8.63 -0.73
C PHE A 163 -11.45 7.18 -0.29
N PHE A 164 -12.66 6.68 -0.47
CA PHE A 164 -13.04 5.31 -0.17
C PHE A 164 -13.75 4.71 -1.37
N PHE A 165 -13.30 3.53 -1.80
CA PHE A 165 -14.10 2.73 -2.71
C PHE A 165 -15.30 2.16 -1.98
N THR A 166 -16.43 2.09 -2.68
CA THR A 166 -17.69 1.55 -2.14
C THR A 166 -18.23 0.47 -3.07
N HIS A 167 -18.81 -0.56 -2.48
CA HIS A 167 -19.56 -1.57 -3.19
C HIS A 167 -20.88 -1.80 -2.43
N GLU A 168 -22.01 -1.67 -3.10
CA GLU A 168 -23.34 -1.76 -2.48
C GLU A 168 -23.51 -0.90 -1.21
N ASN A 169 -23.02 0.33 -1.24
CA ASN A 169 -22.95 1.28 -0.11
C ASN A 169 -22.10 0.80 1.10
N LYS A 170 -21.33 -0.24 0.94
CA LYS A 170 -20.38 -0.73 1.94
C LYS A 170 -18.96 -0.30 1.60
N THR A 171 -18.14 -0.17 2.63
CA THR A 171 -16.75 0.27 2.55
C THR A 171 -15.84 -0.69 3.32
N VAL A 172 -14.57 -0.36 3.42
CA VAL A 172 -13.62 -1.06 4.30
C VAL A 172 -14.07 -1.08 5.79
N LYS A 173 -14.97 -0.19 6.20
CA LYS A 173 -15.55 -0.20 7.55
C LYS A 173 -16.53 -1.34 7.80
N ASP A 174 -17.03 -1.92 6.73
CA ASP A 174 -17.99 -3.02 6.73
C ASP A 174 -17.29 -4.36 6.41
N ASP A 175 -16.00 -4.46 6.74
CA ASP A 175 -15.12 -5.62 6.53
C ASP A 175 -14.92 -6.02 5.06
N LEU A 176 -15.22 -5.12 4.13
CA LEU A 176 -14.88 -5.33 2.71
C LEU A 176 -13.44 -4.90 2.44
N PRO A 177 -12.61 -5.72 1.76
CA PRO A 177 -11.23 -5.38 1.46
C PRO A 177 -11.12 -4.38 0.30
N LEU A 178 -11.86 -3.27 0.41
CA LEU A 178 -11.87 -2.19 -0.57
C LEU A 178 -10.80 -1.16 -0.26
N SER A 179 -10.17 -0.67 -1.29
CA SER A 179 -9.09 0.31 -1.19
C SER A 179 -9.59 1.66 -0.73
N PHE A 180 -8.74 2.39 -0.03
CA PHE A 180 -9.03 3.73 0.47
C PHE A 180 -7.77 4.58 0.59
N THR A 181 -7.94 5.85 0.90
CA THR A 181 -6.81 6.73 1.20
C THR A 181 -6.84 7.21 2.64
N MET A 182 -5.65 7.49 3.18
CA MET A 182 -5.45 8.11 4.48
C MET A 182 -4.52 9.31 4.33
N THR A 183 -4.92 10.46 4.86
CA THR A 183 -4.04 11.64 4.90
C THR A 183 -2.93 11.48 5.93
N GLY A 184 -1.84 12.22 5.78
CA GLY A 184 -0.78 12.23 6.78
C GLY A 184 -1.22 12.79 8.13
N GLU A 185 -2.26 13.62 8.17
CA GLU A 185 -2.85 14.15 9.40
C GLU A 185 -3.67 13.09 10.13
N ASP A 186 -4.52 12.36 9.41
CA ASP A 186 -5.27 11.25 9.97
C ASP A 186 -4.35 10.16 10.52
N PHE A 187 -3.27 9.86 9.80
CA PHE A 187 -2.24 8.95 10.31
C PHE A 187 -1.65 9.44 11.64
N LYS A 188 -1.34 10.74 11.77
CA LYS A 188 -0.83 11.30 13.03
C LYS A 188 -1.87 11.19 14.16
N LEU A 189 -3.14 11.38 13.85
CA LEU A 189 -4.24 11.21 14.82
C LEU A 189 -4.38 9.75 15.25
N CYS A 190 -4.42 8.81 14.30
CA CYS A 190 -4.45 7.37 14.58
C CYS A 190 -3.28 6.95 15.46
N ARG A 191 -2.06 7.39 15.12
CA ARG A 191 -0.86 7.09 15.90
C ARG A 191 -0.94 7.63 17.32
N ARG A 192 -1.43 8.86 17.52
CA ARG A 192 -1.60 9.46 18.86
C ARG A 192 -2.64 8.68 19.67
N HIS A 193 -3.71 8.25 19.03
CA HIS A 193 -4.78 7.52 19.69
C HIS A 193 -4.32 6.13 20.16
N ILE A 194 -3.60 5.42 19.30
CA ILE A 194 -2.98 4.14 19.63
C ILE A 194 -1.99 4.32 20.80
N ASN A 195 -1.12 5.32 20.74
CA ASN A 195 -0.16 5.61 21.80
C ASN A 195 -0.82 5.93 23.15
N LYS A 196 -2.04 6.46 23.16
CA LYS A 196 -2.78 6.79 24.39
C LYS A 196 -3.57 5.62 24.97
N LYS A 197 -4.08 4.73 24.11
CA LYS A 197 -4.98 3.65 24.50
C LYS A 197 -4.32 2.30 24.71
N THR A 198 -3.22 2.04 24.02
CA THR A 198 -2.52 0.77 24.15
C THR A 198 -1.53 0.87 25.31
N SER A 199 -1.64 -0.08 26.25
CA SER A 199 -0.59 -0.31 27.23
C SER A 199 0.75 -0.49 26.50
N LYS A 200 1.85 -0.14 27.14
CA LYS A 200 3.22 -0.24 26.59
C LYS A 200 3.57 -1.61 26.00
N GLU A 201 2.76 -2.62 26.25
CA GLU A 201 2.89 -4.00 25.75
C GLU A 201 2.58 -4.17 24.26
N TYR A 202 1.82 -3.25 23.64
CA TYR A 202 1.33 -3.39 22.26
C TYR A 202 2.03 -2.54 21.22
N LEU A 203 2.88 -1.63 21.64
CA LEU A 203 3.67 -0.84 20.70
C LEU A 203 5.12 -1.31 20.72
N PRO A 204 5.75 -1.50 19.55
CA PRO A 204 7.19 -1.66 19.53
C PRO A 204 7.78 -0.43 20.21
N PRO A 205 8.81 -0.58 21.04
CA PRO A 205 9.60 0.56 21.44
C PRO A 205 9.94 1.30 20.15
N LEU A 206 9.58 2.58 20.09
CA LEU A 206 10.08 3.43 19.02
C LEU A 206 11.60 3.32 19.10
N PRO A 207 12.26 2.91 18.02
CA PRO A 207 13.70 2.88 17.99
C PRO A 207 14.23 4.28 18.19
#